data_415c59a748e911cf6d12cfe61c93469c
#
_entry.id   415c59a748e911cf6d12cfe61c93469c
#
_cell.length_a   1.000
_cell.length_b   1.000
_cell.length_c   1.000
_cell.angle_alpha   90.00
_cell.angle_beta   90.00
_cell.angle_gamma   90.00
#
_symmetry.space_group_name_H-M   'P 1'
#
loop_
_entity.id
_entity.type
_entity.pdbx_description
1 polymer ?
#
loop_
_entity_poly.entity_id
_entity_poly.type
_entity_poly.pdbx_seq_one_letter_code
_entity_poly.pdbx_strand_id
1 'polypeptide(L)'
;GLLENTYNLRLSNASEQTLYLQADVSGFDHIELTGLPKTLEIPAGDIVNIPVQVATYPEYATKGSHPIEFQFRYHTEENQEWRSINENSNFIGE
;
A
#
# COMPACT_ATOMS: atom_id res chain seq x y z
N GLY A 1 20.42 9.76 3.59
CA GLY A 1 19.24 9.04 3.99
C GLY A 1 18.27 8.80 2.85
N LEU A 2 17.14 8.19 3.15
CA LEU A 2 16.09 7.95 2.18
C LEU A 2 15.18 9.16 2.06
N LEU A 3 14.60 9.36 0.87
CA LEU A 3 13.47 10.26 0.68
C LEU A 3 12.19 9.51 1.03
N GLU A 4 11.28 10.16 1.72
CA GLU A 4 10.01 9.56 2.13
C GLU A 4 8.84 10.44 1.71
N ASN A 5 7.77 9.78 1.25
CA ASN A 5 6.45 10.39 1.07
C ASN A 5 5.46 9.66 1.96
N THR A 6 4.53 10.40 2.55
CA THR A 6 3.47 9.84 3.38
C THR A 6 2.17 9.81 2.57
N TYR A 7 1.46 8.68 2.67
CA TYR A 7 0.17 8.47 2.01
C TYR A 7 -0.85 8.03 3.05
N ASN A 8 -2.09 8.46 2.89
CA ASN A 8 -3.19 7.97 3.72
C ASN A 8 -3.97 6.94 2.91
N LEU A 9 -3.88 5.69 3.32
CA LEU A 9 -4.64 4.61 2.71
C LEU A 9 -6.01 4.53 3.36
N ARG A 10 -7.06 4.58 2.54
CA ARG A 10 -8.41 4.33 2.99
C ARG A 10 -8.87 3.01 2.43
N LEU A 11 -9.09 2.04 3.32
CA LEU A 11 -9.44 0.67 2.97
C LEU A 11 -10.83 0.37 3.51
N SER A 12 -11.74 0.03 2.62
CA SER A 12 -13.13 -0.25 2.96
C SER A 12 -13.45 -1.71 2.68
N ASN A 13 -13.96 -2.40 3.70
CA ASN A 13 -14.45 -3.77 3.57
C ASN A 13 -15.96 -3.79 3.58
N ALA A 14 -16.57 -3.78 2.39
CA ALA A 14 -18.03 -3.81 2.24
C ALA A 14 -18.60 -5.22 2.32
N SER A 15 -17.77 -6.24 2.53
CA SER A 15 -18.22 -7.62 2.62
C SER A 15 -18.71 -7.98 4.02
N GLU A 16 -19.31 -9.16 4.15
CA GLU A 16 -19.77 -9.68 5.42
C GLU A 16 -18.71 -10.52 6.16
N GLN A 17 -17.48 -10.55 5.64
CA GLN A 17 -16.39 -11.32 6.20
C GLN A 17 -15.18 -10.44 6.47
N THR A 18 -14.35 -10.86 7.42
CA THR A 18 -13.06 -10.21 7.64
C THR A 18 -12.15 -10.41 6.43
N LEU A 19 -11.53 -9.35 5.98
CA LEU A 19 -10.49 -9.40 4.94
C LEU A 19 -9.12 -9.45 5.57
N TYR A 20 -8.24 -10.26 5.00
CA TYR A 20 -6.81 -10.33 5.33
C TYR A 20 -6.04 -9.76 4.15
N LEU A 21 -5.34 -8.66 4.38
CA LEU A 21 -4.74 -7.86 3.32
C LEU A 21 -3.24 -7.73 3.51
N GLN A 22 -2.52 -7.85 2.41
CA GLN A 22 -1.10 -7.55 2.32
C GLN A 22 -0.90 -6.49 1.26
N ALA A 23 0.02 -5.55 1.51
CA ALA A 23 0.30 -4.46 0.59
C ALA A 23 1.77 -4.42 0.23
N ASP A 24 2.03 -3.99 -0.99
CA ASP A 24 3.37 -3.77 -1.50
C ASP A 24 3.36 -2.52 -2.38
N VAL A 25 4.54 -2.06 -2.77
CA VAL A 25 4.67 -0.90 -3.66
C VAL A 25 5.81 -1.14 -4.63
N SER A 26 5.66 -0.62 -5.84
CA SER A 26 6.69 -0.68 -6.88
C SER A 26 6.81 0.66 -7.61
N GLY A 27 7.91 0.85 -8.33
CA GLY A 27 8.15 2.07 -9.11
C GLY A 27 9.61 2.50 -9.17
N PHE A 28 10.44 2.02 -8.26
CA PHE A 28 11.89 2.26 -8.26
C PHE A 28 12.62 0.94 -8.00
N ASP A 29 13.88 0.86 -8.39
CA ASP A 29 14.71 -0.33 -8.14
C ASP A 29 14.85 -0.65 -6.66
N HIS A 30 14.88 0.39 -5.82
CA HIS A 30 14.80 0.25 -4.37
C HIS A 30 13.62 1.06 -3.87
N ILE A 31 12.66 0.42 -3.24
CA ILE A 31 11.48 1.08 -2.69
C ILE A 31 11.01 0.32 -1.45
N GLU A 32 10.64 1.04 -0.41
CA GLU A 32 10.18 0.48 0.85
C GLU A 32 8.82 1.03 1.21
N LEU A 33 7.94 0.16 1.69
CA LEU A 33 6.64 0.52 2.26
C LEU A 33 6.65 0.20 3.74
N THR A 34 6.37 1.20 4.57
CA THR A 34 6.30 1.04 6.03
C THR A 34 5.00 1.62 6.56
N GLY A 35 4.62 1.21 7.76
CA GLY A 35 3.40 1.68 8.42
C GLY A 35 2.27 0.66 8.44
N LEU A 36 2.45 -0.50 7.81
CA LEU A 36 1.46 -1.58 7.82
C LEU A 36 2.03 -2.83 8.48
N PRO A 37 1.20 -3.61 9.19
CA PRO A 37 1.60 -4.95 9.60
C PRO A 37 1.76 -5.84 8.36
N LYS A 38 2.43 -6.99 8.53
CA LYS A 38 2.60 -7.95 7.43
C LYS A 38 1.27 -8.38 6.83
N THR A 39 0.27 -8.59 7.70
CA THR A 39 -1.11 -8.86 7.29
C THR A 39 -2.04 -7.97 8.10
N LEU A 40 -2.84 -7.19 7.41
CA LEU A 40 -3.82 -6.30 8.01
C LEU A 40 -5.18 -6.98 8.01
N GLU A 41 -5.81 -7.07 9.18
CA GLU A 41 -7.18 -7.56 9.29
C GLU A 41 -8.14 -6.38 9.22
N ILE A 42 -9.12 -6.46 8.33
CA ILE A 42 -10.17 -5.46 8.20
C ILE A 42 -11.50 -6.16 8.47
N PRO A 43 -12.13 -5.92 9.64
CA PRO A 43 -13.41 -6.55 9.97
C PRO A 43 -14.50 -6.23 8.95
N ALA A 44 -15.50 -7.09 8.88
CA ALA A 44 -16.66 -6.92 8.00
C ALA A 44 -17.31 -5.55 8.23
N GLY A 45 -17.56 -4.83 7.15
CA GLY A 45 -18.23 -3.53 7.19
C GLY A 45 -17.36 -2.36 7.65
N ASP A 46 -16.09 -2.59 7.99
CA ASP A 46 -15.21 -1.54 8.50
C ASP A 46 -14.53 -0.75 7.40
N ILE A 47 -14.20 0.48 7.77
CA ILE A 47 -13.32 1.36 6.98
C ILE A 47 -12.14 1.69 7.87
N VAL A 48 -10.92 1.49 7.35
CA VAL A 48 -9.70 1.86 8.06
C VAL A 48 -8.95 2.92 7.26
N ASN A 49 -8.37 3.88 7.99
CA ASN A 49 -7.52 4.91 7.40
C ASN A 49 -6.14 4.76 8.05
N ILE A 50 -5.14 4.46 7.26
CA ILE A 50 -3.80 4.15 7.76
C ILE A 50 -2.78 5.00 7.02
N PRO A 51 -1.98 5.81 7.76
CA PRO A 51 -0.85 6.49 7.16
C PRO A 51 0.28 5.48 6.90
N VAL A 52 0.84 5.54 5.71
CA VAL A 52 1.99 4.71 5.32
C VAL A 52 3.07 5.60 4.75
N GLN A 53 4.32 5.13 4.80
CA GLN A 53 5.45 5.83 4.21
C GLN A 53 6.02 4.99 3.08
N VAL A 54 6.33 5.65 1.98
CA VAL A 54 7.08 5.07 0.87
C VAL A 54 8.42 5.77 0.83
N ALA A 55 9.50 5.01 0.80
CA ALA A 55 10.85 5.52 0.82
C ALA A 55 11.69 4.95 -0.31
N THR A 56 12.55 5.77 -0.87
CA THR A 56 13.54 5.36 -1.88
C THR A 56 14.81 6.20 -1.74
N TYR A 57 15.86 5.81 -2.44
CA TYR A 57 17.08 6.60 -2.46
C TYR A 57 16.91 7.87 -3.31
N PRO A 58 17.55 9.00 -2.92
CA PRO A 58 17.46 10.25 -3.67
C PRO A 58 17.86 10.12 -5.13
N GLU A 59 18.83 9.26 -5.46
CA GLU A 59 19.28 9.06 -6.83
C GLU A 59 18.21 8.46 -7.75
N TYR A 60 17.21 7.74 -7.20
CA TYR A 60 16.12 7.20 -7.98
C TYR A 60 14.96 8.17 -8.15
N ALA A 61 14.78 9.07 -7.18
CA ALA A 61 13.66 10.00 -7.17
C ALA A 61 14.16 11.44 -7.31
N THR A 62 14.56 11.80 -8.51
CA THR A 62 14.96 13.18 -8.83
C THR A 62 13.79 14.13 -8.70
N LYS A 63 14.06 15.43 -8.73
CA LYS A 63 13.03 16.45 -8.57
C LYS A 63 11.86 16.21 -9.54
N GLY A 64 10.64 16.22 -9.02
CA GLY A 64 9.42 16.06 -9.79
C GLY A 64 8.59 14.87 -9.35
N SER A 65 7.61 14.54 -10.17
CA SER A 65 6.65 13.48 -9.89
C SER A 65 7.06 12.19 -10.60
N HIS A 66 7.04 11.08 -9.85
CA HIS A 66 7.40 9.76 -10.37
C HIS A 66 6.24 8.80 -10.14
N PRO A 67 5.81 8.04 -11.17
CA PRO A 67 4.72 7.08 -10.98
C PRO A 67 5.17 5.93 -10.09
N ILE A 68 4.31 5.57 -9.16
CA ILE A 68 4.45 4.36 -8.35
C ILE A 68 3.13 3.60 -8.37
N GLU A 69 3.16 2.35 -7.97
CA GLU A 69 1.96 1.52 -7.92
C GLU A 69 1.91 0.78 -6.59
N PHE A 70 0.77 0.88 -5.89
CA PHE A 70 0.47 0.06 -4.73
C PHE A 70 -0.21 -1.22 -5.21
N GLN A 71 0.26 -2.37 -4.72
CA GLN A 71 -0.35 -3.66 -4.97
C GLN A 71 -0.95 -4.18 -3.67
N PHE A 72 -2.25 -4.45 -3.68
CA PHE A 72 -2.96 -5.01 -2.54
C PHE A 72 -3.42 -6.41 -2.87
N ARG A 73 -3.12 -7.37 -1.99
CA ARG A 73 -3.60 -8.75 -2.10
C ARG A 73 -4.43 -9.07 -0.88
N TYR A 74 -5.55 -9.73 -1.08
CA TYR A 74 -6.46 -10.02 0.02
C TYR A 74 -7.17 -11.35 -0.18
N HIS A 75 -7.62 -11.91 0.94
CA HIS A 75 -8.50 -13.08 0.98
C HIS A 75 -9.42 -12.97 2.19
N THR A 76 -10.40 -13.86 2.26
CA THR A 76 -11.31 -14.02 3.41
C THR A 76 -11.09 -15.36 4.07
N GLU A 77 -11.71 -15.60 5.23
CA GLU A 77 -11.63 -16.91 5.89
C GLU A 77 -12.30 -18.01 5.06
N GLU A 78 -13.43 -17.72 4.43
CA GLU A 78 -14.16 -18.69 3.62
C GLU A 78 -13.54 -18.91 2.25
N ASN A 79 -12.92 -17.88 1.69
CA ASN A 79 -12.27 -17.96 0.39
C ASN A 79 -10.79 -17.62 0.54
N GLN A 80 -9.96 -18.65 0.57
CA GLN A 80 -8.51 -18.52 0.74
C GLN A 80 -7.78 -18.14 -0.55
N GLU A 81 -8.50 -18.02 -1.66
CA GLU A 81 -7.90 -17.58 -2.92
C GLU A 81 -7.55 -16.11 -2.86
N TRP A 82 -6.30 -15.79 -3.15
CA TRP A 82 -5.80 -14.41 -3.17
C TRP A 82 -6.37 -13.64 -4.35
N ARG A 83 -6.86 -12.45 -4.07
CA ARG A 83 -7.29 -11.48 -5.07
C ARG A 83 -6.37 -10.28 -5.00
N SER A 84 -6.28 -9.53 -6.10
CA SER A 84 -5.38 -8.37 -6.21
C SER A 84 -6.13 -7.13 -6.67
N ILE A 85 -5.73 -6.00 -6.12
CA ILE A 85 -6.12 -4.66 -6.58
C ILE A 85 -4.86 -3.83 -6.66
N ASN A 86 -4.68 -3.11 -7.77
CA ASN A 86 -3.55 -2.21 -7.95
C ASN A 86 -4.04 -0.77 -8.04
N GLU A 87 -3.31 0.12 -7.38
CA GLU A 87 -3.61 1.56 -7.36
C GLU A 87 -2.40 2.37 -7.78
N ASN A 88 -2.57 3.22 -8.77
CA ASN A 88 -1.52 4.13 -9.22
C ASN A 88 -1.45 5.35 -8.31
N SER A 89 -0.24 5.80 -8.05
CA SER A 89 0.01 7.02 -7.29
C SER A 89 1.28 7.69 -7.81
N ASN A 90 1.73 8.72 -7.12
CA ASN A 90 2.93 9.44 -7.49
C ASN A 90 3.82 9.63 -6.27
N PHE A 91 5.11 9.52 -6.49
CA PHE A 91 6.14 9.84 -5.51
C PHE A 91 6.78 11.18 -5.91
N ILE A 92 6.85 12.10 -4.97
CA ILE A 92 7.43 13.42 -5.22
C ILE A 92 8.89 13.41 -4.78
N GLY A 93 9.78 13.59 -5.74
CA GLY A 93 11.22 13.71 -5.50
C GLY A 93 11.63 15.16 -5.23
N GLU A 94 12.79 15.30 -4.66
CA GLU A 94 13.37 16.61 -4.34
C GLU A 94 14.64 16.90 -5.11
#